data_80d9bf33ecabe826967140fe7ed5e505
#
_entry.id   80d9bf33ecabe826967140fe7ed5e505
#
_cell.length_a   1.000
_cell.length_b   1.000
_cell.length_c   1.000
_cell.angle_alpha   90.00
_cell.angle_beta   90.00
_cell.angle_gamma   90.00
#
_symmetry.space_group_name_H-M   'P 1'
#
loop_
_entity.id
_entity.type
_entity.pdbx_description
1 polymer ?
#
loop_
_entity_poly.entity_id
_entity_poly.type
_entity_poly.pdbx_seq_one_letter_code
_entity_poly.pdbx_strand_id
1 'polypeptide(L)'
;MAQNTATFTGTAADGTALTAIYLVQPDANVAIGLVAAGDDLPRIIHWGRPLSNPETLLAAYDALKPQRVSGALDDTAWPSILPTQAESWIGEQRVVLRRDGIELFPKFTVTGMKFDGVVAASLDAVSGDSYTDVTGCARTTGPDNVPGVAITARDEEQGVELEWHLELLPGGLARQKAIVTNLFGAEAGAEAPLEIGKIELGFPLPESASEILTTTGHHLRERSPQRQPLTIGRFEKPQLAGRPDFDASLLLTAGVPGFGFEHGEAYSVHVGWSGNSVLSAERLPYTQGVIGGGELLFGGEVTLDDAAGEGQSSYETPWLFGSFGDGLNEIAARFHSYVRSLHPRLFSHGRPVILNTWEAVYFDHNFDTLKALADKAAASGVERFVVDDGWFGSRRDDTSGLGDWQISQDVWPDGPKSLKALADYVHAKGMEFGLWFEPEMVNPDSDVARNHPDWILSPTAGRLPLQGRTQQVLDLTNPEAFDYIYSCMDQLVGELG
;
A
#
# COMPACT_ATOMS: atom_id res chain seq x y z
N MET A 1 -13.99 12.35 -26.44
CA MET A 1 -13.44 12.07 -25.10
C MET A 1 -12.18 12.89 -25.00
N ALA A 2 -11.97 13.64 -23.93
CA ALA A 2 -10.73 14.39 -23.72
C ALA A 2 -9.56 13.39 -23.62
N GLN A 3 -8.46 13.69 -24.30
CA GLN A 3 -7.25 12.88 -24.23
C GLN A 3 -6.67 13.00 -22.83
N ASN A 4 -6.54 11.90 -22.10
CA ASN A 4 -6.04 11.87 -20.72
C ASN A 4 -4.51 11.71 -20.65
N THR A 5 -3.84 11.51 -21.79
CA THR A 5 -2.38 11.43 -21.92
C THR A 5 -1.93 12.22 -23.13
N ALA A 6 -0.86 13.00 -22.97
CA ALA A 6 -0.20 13.71 -24.06
C ALA A 6 1.31 13.54 -23.96
N THR A 7 2.02 13.54 -25.09
CA THR A 7 3.48 13.50 -25.15
C THR A 7 4.02 14.63 -26.01
N PHE A 8 5.18 15.16 -25.61
CA PHE A 8 5.86 16.26 -26.30
C PHE A 8 7.35 15.91 -26.40
N THR A 9 7.98 16.28 -27.49
CA THR A 9 9.44 16.09 -27.68
C THR A 9 10.13 17.44 -27.83
N GLY A 10 11.37 17.50 -27.39
CA GLY A 10 12.19 18.71 -27.47
C GLY A 10 13.65 18.40 -27.21
N THR A 11 14.40 19.44 -26.91
CA THR A 11 15.85 19.31 -26.66
C THR A 11 16.19 20.21 -25.48
N ALA A 12 16.94 19.67 -24.53
CA ALA A 12 17.49 20.41 -23.40
C ALA A 12 18.55 21.42 -23.85
N ALA A 13 18.90 22.36 -22.98
CA ALA A 13 19.93 23.36 -23.25
C ALA A 13 21.31 22.76 -23.59
N ASP A 14 21.62 21.57 -23.08
CA ASP A 14 22.87 20.84 -23.34
C ASP A 14 22.82 19.99 -24.61
N GLY A 15 21.70 19.98 -25.36
CA GLY A 15 21.52 19.19 -26.58
C GLY A 15 20.90 17.81 -26.36
N THR A 16 20.61 17.41 -25.12
CA THR A 16 19.98 16.11 -24.83
C THR A 16 18.54 16.08 -25.33
N ALA A 17 18.15 14.98 -25.98
CA ALA A 17 16.76 14.78 -26.41
C ALA A 17 15.84 14.61 -25.20
N LEU A 18 14.69 15.33 -25.21
CA LEU A 18 13.70 15.28 -24.16
C LEU A 18 12.39 14.68 -24.67
N THR A 19 11.77 13.84 -23.86
CA THR A 19 10.39 13.37 -24.04
C THR A 19 9.58 13.69 -22.79
N ALA A 20 8.61 14.58 -22.91
CA ALA A 20 7.68 14.89 -21.84
C ALA A 20 6.40 14.07 -21.99
N ILE A 21 5.92 13.52 -20.88
CA ILE A 21 4.70 12.74 -20.75
C ILE A 21 3.78 13.47 -19.78
N TYR A 22 2.56 13.70 -20.16
CA TYR A 22 1.58 14.40 -19.35
C TYR A 22 0.32 13.55 -19.18
N LEU A 23 0.05 13.15 -17.95
CA LEU A 23 -1.14 12.42 -17.54
C LEU A 23 -2.10 13.40 -16.88
N VAL A 24 -3.38 13.37 -17.24
CA VAL A 24 -4.38 14.28 -16.66
C VAL A 24 -5.72 13.59 -16.42
N GLN A 25 -6.30 13.88 -15.25
CA GLN A 25 -7.70 13.59 -14.92
C GLN A 25 -8.45 14.93 -14.79
N PRO A 26 -9.05 15.43 -15.87
CA PRO A 26 -9.67 16.77 -15.88
C PRO A 26 -10.79 16.89 -14.85
N ASP A 27 -11.63 15.87 -14.72
CA ASP A 27 -12.77 15.86 -13.79
C ASP A 27 -12.33 15.89 -12.33
N ALA A 28 -11.11 15.40 -12.06
CA ALA A 28 -10.49 15.43 -10.74
C ALA A 28 -9.55 16.63 -10.54
N ASN A 29 -9.31 17.44 -11.56
CA ASN A 29 -8.41 18.59 -11.54
C ASN A 29 -6.99 18.22 -11.07
N VAL A 30 -6.45 17.10 -11.57
CA VAL A 30 -5.09 16.61 -11.26
C VAL A 30 -4.36 16.23 -12.52
N ALA A 31 -3.07 16.52 -12.52
CA ALA A 31 -2.15 16.11 -13.57
C ALA A 31 -0.78 15.73 -13.00
N ILE A 32 -0.08 14.87 -13.74
CA ILE A 32 1.31 14.49 -13.51
C ILE A 32 2.08 14.67 -14.80
N GLY A 33 3.24 15.33 -14.71
CA GLY A 33 4.15 15.53 -15.83
C GLY A 33 5.50 14.89 -15.55
N LEU A 34 5.94 14.03 -16.47
CA LEU A 34 7.27 13.41 -16.44
C LEU A 34 8.10 13.92 -17.60
N VAL A 35 9.43 13.96 -17.43
CA VAL A 35 10.36 14.20 -18.54
C VAL A 35 11.47 13.15 -18.48
N ALA A 36 11.65 12.44 -19.59
CA ALA A 36 12.79 11.58 -19.87
C ALA A 36 13.83 12.38 -20.66
N ALA A 37 15.10 12.24 -20.33
CA ALA A 37 16.22 12.88 -20.99
C ALA A 37 17.19 11.79 -21.51
N GLY A 38 17.29 11.64 -22.83
CA GLY A 38 18.02 10.55 -23.44
C GLY A 38 17.48 9.19 -22.94
N ASP A 39 18.41 8.35 -22.51
CA ASP A 39 18.12 7.00 -21.99
C ASP A 39 18.11 6.96 -20.43
N ASP A 40 18.15 8.11 -19.77
CA ASP A 40 18.08 8.19 -18.31
C ASP A 40 16.66 7.87 -17.81
N LEU A 41 16.54 7.40 -16.56
CA LEU A 41 15.27 7.27 -15.89
C LEU A 41 14.54 8.62 -15.86
N PRO A 42 13.23 8.67 -16.22
CA PRO A 42 12.48 9.91 -16.22
C PRO A 42 12.33 10.51 -14.83
N ARG A 43 12.00 11.80 -14.79
CA ARG A 43 11.73 12.56 -13.58
C ARG A 43 10.30 13.06 -13.58
N ILE A 44 9.59 12.90 -12.47
CA ILE A 44 8.30 13.55 -12.26
C ILE A 44 8.60 15.00 -11.90
N ILE A 45 8.35 15.94 -12.82
CA ILE A 45 8.63 17.36 -12.62
C ILE A 45 7.39 18.19 -12.32
N HIS A 46 6.22 17.60 -12.46
CA HIS A 46 4.94 18.21 -12.11
C HIS A 46 4.02 17.16 -11.47
N TRP A 47 3.44 17.50 -10.35
CA TRP A 47 2.34 16.78 -9.71
C TRP A 47 1.44 17.79 -9.01
N GLY A 48 0.23 17.96 -9.53
CA GLY A 48 -0.64 19.02 -9.05
C GLY A 48 -1.84 19.28 -9.95
N ARG A 49 -2.29 20.54 -10.00
CA ARG A 49 -3.38 20.96 -10.90
C ARG A 49 -2.96 20.87 -12.37
N PRO A 50 -3.91 20.65 -13.29
CA PRO A 50 -3.60 20.64 -14.71
C PRO A 50 -2.90 21.93 -15.18
N LEU A 51 -1.87 21.75 -16.00
CA LEU A 51 -1.15 22.85 -16.63
C LEU A 51 -1.99 23.43 -17.79
N SER A 52 -2.02 24.75 -17.91
CA SER A 52 -2.68 25.43 -19.04
C SER A 52 -1.99 25.15 -20.39
N ASN A 53 -0.68 24.93 -20.35
CA ASN A 53 0.14 24.51 -21.49
C ASN A 53 1.11 23.41 -21.05
N PRO A 54 0.81 22.13 -21.30
CA PRO A 54 1.67 21.02 -20.90
C PRO A 54 3.04 20.96 -21.60
N GLU A 55 3.20 21.58 -22.79
CA GLU A 55 4.51 21.68 -23.47
C GLU A 55 5.56 22.41 -22.62
N THR A 56 5.13 23.24 -21.68
CA THR A 56 6.03 23.92 -20.74
C THR A 56 6.85 22.95 -19.89
N LEU A 57 6.48 21.67 -19.79
CA LEU A 57 7.29 20.64 -19.12
C LEU A 57 8.69 20.53 -19.72
N LEU A 58 8.83 20.69 -21.04
CA LEU A 58 10.15 20.63 -21.70
C LEU A 58 11.04 21.80 -21.23
N ALA A 59 10.50 23.01 -21.18
CA ALA A 59 11.24 24.17 -20.67
C ALA A 59 11.47 24.10 -19.15
N ALA A 60 10.52 23.53 -18.42
CA ALA A 60 10.62 23.35 -16.97
C ALA A 60 11.75 22.37 -16.60
N TYR A 61 12.08 21.40 -17.46
CA TYR A 61 13.19 20.46 -17.22
C TYR A 61 14.50 21.24 -16.98
N ASP A 62 14.90 22.13 -17.91
CA ASP A 62 16.13 22.90 -17.75
C ASP A 62 16.07 23.88 -16.58
N ALA A 63 14.91 24.46 -16.30
CA ALA A 63 14.71 25.40 -15.22
C ALA A 63 14.79 24.74 -13.82
N LEU A 64 14.35 23.48 -13.71
CA LEU A 64 14.34 22.73 -12.46
C LEU A 64 15.60 21.90 -12.23
N LYS A 65 16.38 21.63 -13.29
CA LYS A 65 17.64 20.88 -13.20
C LYS A 65 18.59 21.63 -12.25
N PRO A 66 19.05 21.02 -11.15
CA PRO A 66 19.99 21.67 -10.26
C PRO A 66 21.27 22.01 -10.98
N GLN A 67 21.77 23.24 -10.78
CA GLN A 67 22.99 23.68 -11.44
C GLN A 67 24.21 23.06 -10.81
N ARG A 68 25.16 22.65 -11.66
CA ARG A 68 26.46 22.18 -11.22
C ARG A 68 27.21 23.29 -10.49
N VAL A 69 27.74 22.96 -9.31
CA VAL A 69 28.56 23.85 -8.51
C VAL A 69 30.02 23.39 -8.57
N SER A 70 30.95 24.31 -8.73
CA SER A 70 32.40 23.99 -8.72
C SER A 70 32.79 23.29 -7.42
N GLY A 71 33.47 22.16 -7.52
CA GLY A 71 33.88 21.33 -6.39
C GLY A 71 32.81 20.32 -5.90
N ALA A 72 31.66 20.25 -6.54
CA ALA A 72 30.66 19.21 -6.31
C ALA A 72 30.81 18.07 -7.35
N LEU A 73 29.89 17.09 -7.27
CA LEU A 73 29.77 16.01 -8.27
C LEU A 73 29.54 16.59 -9.67
N ASP A 74 30.01 15.90 -10.70
CA ASP A 74 29.80 16.29 -12.09
C ASP A 74 28.32 16.23 -12.48
N ASP A 75 27.62 15.20 -12.01
CA ASP A 75 26.18 15.10 -12.11
C ASP A 75 25.53 15.61 -10.83
N THR A 76 24.51 16.44 -10.97
CA THR A 76 23.81 17.00 -9.81
C THR A 76 22.72 16.03 -9.33
N ALA A 77 22.63 15.88 -8.00
CA ALA A 77 21.57 15.08 -7.39
C ALA A 77 20.20 15.66 -7.75
N TRP A 78 19.45 14.93 -8.58
CA TRP A 78 18.09 15.28 -8.96
C TRP A 78 17.26 13.99 -9.05
N PRO A 79 16.21 13.83 -8.22
CA PRO A 79 15.51 12.56 -8.11
C PRO A 79 14.84 12.16 -9.45
N SER A 80 15.22 10.99 -9.95
CA SER A 80 14.48 10.25 -10.97
C SER A 80 13.27 9.54 -10.34
N ILE A 81 12.52 8.78 -11.13
CA ILE A 81 11.41 7.94 -10.63
C ILE A 81 11.87 6.91 -9.59
N LEU A 82 13.12 6.47 -9.66
CA LEU A 82 13.77 5.61 -8.67
C LEU A 82 15.26 5.97 -8.57
N PRO A 83 15.63 7.02 -7.81
CA PRO A 83 16.99 7.52 -7.77
C PRO A 83 17.95 6.55 -7.09
N THR A 84 19.10 6.34 -7.72
CA THR A 84 20.20 5.50 -7.22
C THR A 84 21.47 6.31 -6.98
N GLN A 85 22.40 5.79 -6.19
CA GLN A 85 23.70 6.44 -5.97
C GLN A 85 24.52 6.54 -7.26
N ALA A 86 24.35 5.61 -8.19
CA ALA A 86 25.00 5.67 -9.50
C ALA A 86 24.50 6.83 -10.36
N GLU A 87 23.32 7.40 -10.04
CA GLU A 87 22.75 8.61 -10.63
C GLU A 87 23.01 9.87 -9.78
N SER A 88 24.05 9.84 -8.95
CA SER A 88 24.41 10.95 -8.04
C SER A 88 23.38 11.25 -6.93
N TRP A 89 22.48 10.31 -6.63
CA TRP A 89 21.60 10.47 -5.48
C TRP A 89 22.41 10.42 -4.16
N ILE A 90 22.31 11.48 -3.37
CA ILE A 90 23.05 11.66 -2.11
C ILE A 90 22.13 11.67 -0.88
N GLY A 91 20.84 11.46 -1.07
CA GLY A 91 19.86 11.23 -0.01
C GLY A 91 19.93 9.81 0.54
N GLU A 92 18.97 9.45 1.36
CA GLU A 92 18.86 8.08 1.85
C GLU A 92 18.64 7.11 0.67
N GLN A 93 19.30 5.95 0.73
CA GLN A 93 19.17 4.92 -0.30
C GLN A 93 17.71 4.48 -0.45
N ARG A 94 17.24 4.53 -1.70
CA ARG A 94 15.88 4.06 -2.06
C ARG A 94 15.87 2.70 -2.70
N VAL A 95 17.03 2.26 -3.17
CA VAL A 95 17.27 0.93 -3.73
C VAL A 95 18.45 0.32 -3.02
N VAL A 96 18.25 -0.86 -2.41
CA VAL A 96 19.31 -1.67 -1.80
C VAL A 96 19.18 -3.07 -2.34
N LEU A 97 20.10 -3.45 -3.19
CA LEU A 97 20.20 -4.76 -3.81
C LEU A 97 21.55 -5.37 -3.46
N ARG A 98 21.61 -6.69 -3.27
CA ARG A 98 22.86 -7.38 -2.94
C ARG A 98 22.99 -8.68 -3.73
N ARG A 99 24.26 -9.03 -4.07
CA ARG A 99 24.66 -10.36 -4.52
C ARG A 99 25.82 -10.84 -3.67
N ASP A 100 25.76 -12.06 -3.18
CA ASP A 100 26.80 -12.64 -2.30
C ASP A 100 27.20 -11.72 -1.13
N GLY A 101 26.22 -10.99 -0.57
CA GLY A 101 26.44 -10.02 0.49
C GLY A 101 27.09 -8.70 0.05
N ILE A 102 27.36 -8.52 -1.24
CA ILE A 102 27.92 -7.28 -1.83
C ILE A 102 26.77 -6.40 -2.31
N GLU A 103 26.75 -5.15 -1.88
CA GLU A 103 25.76 -4.18 -2.32
C GLU A 103 26.00 -3.74 -3.76
N LEU A 104 24.94 -3.68 -4.54
CA LEU A 104 24.92 -3.24 -5.92
C LEU A 104 24.48 -1.76 -6.00
N PHE A 105 25.01 -1.04 -6.97
CA PHE A 105 24.67 0.35 -7.26
C PHE A 105 24.20 0.47 -8.71
N PRO A 106 22.97 0.06 -9.02
CA PRO A 106 22.52 0.00 -10.41
C PRO A 106 22.43 1.40 -11.02
N LYS A 107 22.89 1.49 -12.27
CA LYS A 107 22.67 2.62 -13.17
C LYS A 107 21.76 2.16 -14.30
N PHE A 108 20.50 2.48 -14.20
CA PHE A 108 19.52 2.03 -15.15
C PHE A 108 19.55 2.85 -16.45
N THR A 109 19.51 2.14 -17.58
CA THR A 109 19.30 2.70 -18.91
C THR A 109 17.92 2.30 -19.41
N VAL A 110 17.10 3.27 -19.81
CA VAL A 110 15.74 3.02 -20.32
C VAL A 110 15.82 2.25 -21.63
N THR A 111 15.16 1.10 -21.68
CA THR A 111 15.09 0.22 -22.84
C THR A 111 13.70 0.20 -23.48
N GLY A 112 12.68 0.67 -22.75
CA GLY A 112 11.31 0.72 -23.25
C GLY A 112 10.43 1.68 -22.48
N MET A 113 9.41 2.19 -23.19
CA MET A 113 8.41 3.08 -22.60
C MET A 113 7.05 2.85 -23.27
N LYS A 114 6.02 2.61 -22.46
CA LYS A 114 4.65 2.38 -22.93
C LYS A 114 3.71 3.40 -22.31
N PHE A 115 2.72 3.86 -23.05
CA PHE A 115 1.67 4.77 -22.58
C PHE A 115 0.30 4.15 -22.82
N ASP A 116 -0.60 4.33 -21.89
CA ASP A 116 -2.02 4.12 -22.13
C ASP A 116 -2.66 5.45 -22.51
N GLY A 117 -3.00 5.60 -23.80
CA GLY A 117 -3.61 6.82 -24.32
C GLY A 117 -3.23 7.11 -25.76
N VAL A 118 -3.88 8.12 -26.35
CA VAL A 118 -3.60 8.56 -27.71
C VAL A 118 -2.46 9.57 -27.68
N VAL A 119 -1.44 9.32 -28.49
CA VAL A 119 -0.32 10.24 -28.70
C VAL A 119 -0.84 11.52 -29.38
N ALA A 120 -0.53 12.70 -28.84
CA ALA A 120 -0.89 13.97 -29.44
C ALA A 120 -0.18 14.15 -30.82
N ALA A 121 -0.88 14.71 -31.77
CA ALA A 121 -0.52 14.75 -33.19
C ALA A 121 0.71 15.58 -33.57
N SER A 122 1.52 16.06 -32.64
CA SER A 122 2.77 16.80 -32.93
C SER A 122 4.02 15.89 -33.02
N LEU A 123 3.82 14.61 -33.11
CA LEU A 123 4.89 13.60 -33.15
C LEU A 123 5.38 13.32 -34.59
N ASP A 124 5.81 14.32 -35.30
CA ASP A 124 6.52 14.09 -36.58
C ASP A 124 7.92 13.47 -36.41
N ALA A 125 8.39 13.26 -35.20
CA ALA A 125 9.73 12.74 -34.92
C ALA A 125 9.78 11.38 -34.22
N VAL A 126 8.71 10.89 -33.64
CA VAL A 126 8.65 9.55 -33.05
C VAL A 126 7.68 8.73 -33.88
N SER A 127 8.22 8.02 -34.88
CA SER A 127 7.42 7.05 -35.62
C SER A 127 6.83 6.07 -34.57
N GLY A 128 5.53 5.78 -34.69
CA GLY A 128 4.83 4.90 -33.76
C GLY A 128 5.47 3.52 -33.53
N ASP A 129 6.49 3.20 -34.28
CA ASP A 129 7.26 1.96 -34.22
C ASP A 129 8.44 1.97 -33.24
N SER A 130 8.91 3.13 -32.79
CA SER A 130 10.03 3.19 -31.82
C SER A 130 9.61 3.04 -30.36
N TYR A 131 8.32 3.10 -30.05
CA TYR A 131 7.75 2.81 -28.72
C TYR A 131 6.86 1.59 -28.72
N THR A 132 6.88 0.79 -29.77
CA THR A 132 6.16 -0.46 -29.83
C THR A 132 6.93 -1.54 -29.11
N ASP A 133 6.30 -2.04 -28.08
CA ASP A 133 6.41 -3.42 -27.61
C ASP A 133 7.83 -3.98 -27.49
N VAL A 134 8.55 -3.48 -26.51
CA VAL A 134 9.71 -4.22 -26.02
C VAL A 134 9.17 -5.32 -25.10
N THR A 135 8.87 -6.43 -25.73
CA THR A 135 8.69 -7.76 -25.17
C THR A 135 7.82 -7.90 -23.93
N GLY A 136 6.59 -8.34 -24.15
CA GLY A 136 5.91 -9.26 -23.21
C GLY A 136 5.28 -8.69 -21.97
N CYS A 137 5.29 -7.38 -21.75
CA CYS A 137 4.56 -6.80 -20.65
C CYS A 137 3.04 -6.92 -20.88
N ALA A 138 2.41 -7.86 -20.18
CA ALA A 138 0.97 -7.95 -20.15
C ALA A 138 0.41 -6.58 -19.74
N ARG A 139 -0.53 -6.03 -20.52
CA ARG A 139 -1.35 -4.92 -20.09
C ARG A 139 -1.80 -5.22 -18.67
N THR A 140 -1.40 -4.38 -17.71
CA THR A 140 -2.16 -4.32 -16.48
C THR A 140 -3.54 -3.85 -16.92
N THR A 141 -4.51 -4.74 -16.89
CA THR A 141 -5.92 -4.43 -17.18
C THR A 141 -6.45 -3.58 -16.03
N GLY A 142 -6.02 -2.31 -16.00
CA GLY A 142 -6.76 -1.28 -15.30
C GLY A 142 -8.12 -1.09 -15.99
N PRO A 143 -9.13 -0.56 -15.30
CA PRO A 143 -10.40 -0.25 -15.93
C PRO A 143 -10.15 0.66 -17.15
N ASP A 144 -10.86 0.40 -18.25
CA ASP A 144 -10.77 1.16 -19.49
C ASP A 144 -10.67 2.67 -19.23
N ASN A 145 -9.63 3.34 -19.75
CA ASN A 145 -9.31 4.76 -19.65
C ASN A 145 -8.54 5.29 -18.41
N VAL A 146 -7.73 4.48 -17.75
CA VAL A 146 -6.76 4.99 -16.77
C VAL A 146 -5.51 5.46 -17.51
N PRO A 147 -5.19 6.77 -17.52
CA PRO A 147 -3.93 7.25 -18.07
C PRO A 147 -2.75 6.73 -17.24
N GLY A 148 -1.76 6.17 -17.92
CA GLY A 148 -0.62 5.56 -17.28
C GLY A 148 0.62 5.52 -18.16
N VAL A 149 1.75 5.22 -17.54
CA VAL A 149 3.03 4.99 -18.20
C VAL A 149 3.74 3.82 -17.53
N ALA A 150 4.35 2.97 -18.34
CA ALA A 150 5.26 1.92 -17.90
C ALA A 150 6.65 2.16 -18.53
N ILE A 151 7.69 2.08 -17.72
CA ILE A 151 9.08 2.28 -18.09
C ILE A 151 9.82 0.96 -17.83
N THR A 152 10.52 0.45 -18.83
CA THR A 152 11.46 -0.67 -18.68
C THR A 152 12.87 -0.12 -18.77
N ALA A 153 13.72 -0.48 -17.84
CA ALA A 153 15.12 -0.05 -17.80
C ALA A 153 16.02 -1.18 -17.30
N ARG A 154 17.28 -1.19 -17.69
CA ARG A 154 18.22 -2.24 -17.33
C ARG A 154 19.56 -1.68 -16.89
N ASP A 155 20.17 -2.39 -15.99
CA ASP A 155 21.61 -2.38 -15.78
C ASP A 155 22.16 -3.75 -16.20
N GLU A 156 22.65 -3.84 -17.42
CA GLU A 156 23.18 -5.08 -17.99
C GLU A 156 24.44 -5.55 -17.27
N GLU A 157 25.25 -4.62 -16.74
CA GLU A 157 26.50 -4.94 -16.03
C GLU A 157 26.19 -5.61 -14.67
N GLN A 158 25.18 -5.13 -13.98
CA GLN A 158 24.76 -5.68 -12.69
C GLN A 158 23.65 -6.72 -12.81
N GLY A 159 23.14 -6.96 -14.02
CA GLY A 159 22.13 -7.97 -14.31
C GLY A 159 20.80 -7.72 -13.62
N VAL A 160 20.33 -6.48 -13.65
CA VAL A 160 19.09 -6.05 -13.02
C VAL A 160 18.18 -5.36 -14.03
N GLU A 161 16.91 -5.79 -14.11
CA GLU A 161 15.87 -5.08 -14.84
C GLU A 161 14.89 -4.44 -13.88
N LEU A 162 14.52 -3.22 -14.21
CA LEU A 162 13.47 -2.45 -13.55
C LEU A 162 12.30 -2.27 -14.52
N GLU A 163 11.09 -2.62 -14.10
CA GLU A 163 9.86 -2.19 -14.73
C GLU A 163 9.12 -1.30 -13.74
N TRP A 164 8.88 -0.04 -14.10
CA TRP A 164 8.19 0.93 -13.25
C TRP A 164 6.88 1.36 -13.90
N HIS A 165 5.82 1.44 -13.09
CA HIS A 165 4.48 1.83 -13.50
C HIS A 165 4.00 3.05 -12.75
N LEU A 166 3.34 3.96 -13.45
CA LEU A 166 2.56 5.06 -12.87
C LEU A 166 1.18 5.12 -13.51
N GLU A 167 0.16 5.23 -12.69
CA GLU A 167 -1.23 5.39 -13.12
C GLU A 167 -1.87 6.60 -12.41
N LEU A 168 -2.70 7.34 -13.14
CA LEU A 168 -3.52 8.40 -12.59
C LEU A 168 -4.99 7.98 -12.65
N LEU A 169 -5.51 7.49 -11.52
CA LEU A 169 -6.82 6.85 -11.41
C LEU A 169 -7.98 7.85 -11.58
N PRO A 170 -9.18 7.38 -11.95
CA PRO A 170 -10.38 8.18 -11.84
C PRO A 170 -10.53 8.75 -10.43
N GLY A 171 -10.89 10.04 -10.31
CA GLY A 171 -10.89 10.76 -9.04
C GLY A 171 -9.55 11.40 -8.68
N GLY A 172 -8.48 11.22 -9.49
CA GLY A 172 -7.21 11.93 -9.38
C GLY A 172 -6.24 11.37 -8.33
N LEU A 173 -6.44 10.15 -7.87
CA LEU A 173 -5.46 9.43 -7.07
C LEU A 173 -4.38 8.87 -7.99
N ALA A 174 -3.11 9.15 -7.72
CA ALA A 174 -1.99 8.55 -8.41
C ALA A 174 -1.55 7.27 -7.70
N ARG A 175 -0.98 6.32 -8.45
CA ARG A 175 -0.28 5.18 -7.85
C ARG A 175 0.90 4.76 -8.71
N GLN A 176 1.94 4.27 -8.06
CA GLN A 176 3.12 3.73 -8.73
C GLN A 176 3.60 2.45 -8.07
N LYS A 177 4.25 1.60 -8.85
CA LYS A 177 4.93 0.37 -8.39
C LYS A 177 6.17 0.11 -9.22
N ALA A 178 7.05 -0.73 -8.71
CA ALA A 178 8.22 -1.24 -9.42
C ALA A 178 8.24 -2.77 -9.39
N ILE A 179 8.75 -3.35 -10.47
CA ILE A 179 9.08 -4.77 -10.55
C ILE A 179 10.57 -4.84 -10.83
N VAL A 180 11.32 -5.56 -9.99
CA VAL A 180 12.75 -5.80 -10.16
C VAL A 180 12.95 -7.25 -10.53
N THR A 181 13.69 -7.49 -11.62
CA THR A 181 13.97 -8.82 -12.13
C THR A 181 15.47 -9.09 -12.12
N ASN A 182 15.85 -10.27 -11.66
CA ASN A 182 17.20 -10.78 -11.77
C ASN A 182 17.44 -11.30 -13.19
N LEU A 183 18.38 -10.67 -13.94
CA LEU A 183 18.73 -11.06 -15.30
C LEU A 183 19.85 -12.12 -15.34
N PHE A 184 20.59 -12.31 -14.25
CA PHE A 184 21.63 -13.33 -14.18
C PHE A 184 21.00 -14.66 -13.78
N GLY A 185 20.56 -15.42 -14.78
CA GLY A 185 20.03 -16.75 -14.60
C GLY A 185 21.08 -17.85 -14.78
N ALA A 186 20.64 -19.10 -14.62
CA ALA A 186 21.47 -20.30 -14.66
C ALA A 186 22.31 -20.47 -15.99
N GLU A 187 21.92 -19.82 -17.08
CA GLU A 187 22.65 -19.87 -18.34
C GLU A 187 23.94 -19.03 -18.35
N ALA A 188 24.08 -18.04 -17.48
CA ALA A 188 25.22 -17.14 -17.43
C ALA A 188 26.42 -17.69 -16.62
N GLY A 189 26.27 -18.84 -15.96
CA GLY A 189 27.32 -19.45 -15.12
C GLY A 189 27.69 -18.62 -13.87
N ALA A 190 26.89 -17.58 -13.56
CA ALA A 190 27.01 -16.74 -12.38
C ALA A 190 25.73 -16.91 -11.57
N GLU A 191 25.72 -17.89 -10.71
CA GLU A 191 24.55 -18.34 -9.94
C GLU A 191 24.33 -17.53 -8.67
N ALA A 192 24.57 -16.22 -8.67
CA ALA A 192 24.36 -15.46 -7.46
C ALA A 192 22.92 -14.92 -7.40
N PRO A 193 22.10 -15.36 -6.43
CA PRO A 193 20.79 -14.82 -6.22
C PRO A 193 20.84 -13.32 -5.92
N LEU A 194 19.81 -12.59 -6.35
CA LEU A 194 19.65 -11.17 -6.09
C LEU A 194 18.79 -10.96 -4.84
N GLU A 195 19.40 -10.52 -3.76
CA GLU A 195 18.69 -10.12 -2.54
C GLU A 195 18.15 -8.71 -2.70
N ILE A 196 16.84 -8.55 -2.42
CA ILE A 196 16.17 -7.25 -2.34
C ILE A 196 16.19 -6.79 -0.88
N GLY A 197 16.98 -5.79 -0.57
CA GLY A 197 17.04 -5.22 0.77
C GLY A 197 16.10 -4.03 0.97
N LYS A 198 15.81 -3.26 -0.10
CA LYS A 198 14.93 -2.09 -0.05
C LYS A 198 14.54 -1.66 -1.45
N ILE A 199 13.27 -1.33 -1.65
CA ILE A 199 12.79 -0.53 -2.78
C ILE A 199 11.77 0.48 -2.23
N GLU A 200 12.10 1.75 -2.30
CA GLU A 200 11.27 2.84 -1.80
C GLU A 200 10.94 3.82 -2.92
N LEU A 201 9.68 3.86 -3.29
CA LEU A 201 9.15 4.74 -4.33
C LEU A 201 8.82 6.13 -3.76
N GLY A 202 8.69 7.13 -4.65
CA GLY A 202 8.38 8.48 -4.18
C GLY A 202 7.79 9.38 -5.25
N PHE A 203 7.12 10.43 -4.76
CA PHE A 203 6.63 11.55 -5.55
C PHE A 203 7.41 12.82 -5.18
N PRO A 204 7.60 13.75 -6.11
CA PRO A 204 8.32 14.99 -5.81
C PRO A 204 7.52 15.88 -4.85
N LEU A 205 8.23 16.60 -4.00
CA LEU A 205 7.69 17.65 -3.15
C LEU A 205 8.26 19.00 -3.55
N PRO A 206 7.43 20.03 -3.80
CA PRO A 206 7.90 21.39 -4.00
C PRO A 206 8.48 21.97 -2.70
N GLU A 207 9.28 23.01 -2.82
CA GLU A 207 9.88 23.69 -1.65
C GLU A 207 8.81 24.29 -0.72
N SER A 208 7.67 24.70 -1.27
CA SER A 208 6.53 25.24 -0.51
C SER A 208 5.93 24.23 0.47
N ALA A 209 6.04 22.92 0.18
CA ALA A 209 5.55 21.85 1.05
C ALA A 209 6.53 21.60 2.21
N SER A 210 6.60 22.50 3.16
CA SER A 210 7.59 22.52 4.24
C SER A 210 7.05 22.17 5.63
N GLU A 211 5.81 21.67 5.72
CA GLU A 211 5.24 21.13 6.95
C GLU A 211 4.76 19.70 6.74
N ILE A 212 5.07 18.81 7.69
CA ILE A 212 4.61 17.42 7.72
C ILE A 212 3.45 17.28 8.69
N LEU A 213 2.43 16.53 8.29
CA LEU A 213 1.40 15.96 9.16
C LEU A 213 1.54 14.44 9.14
N THR A 214 1.70 13.86 10.31
CA THR A 214 1.70 12.42 10.56
C THR A 214 0.83 12.10 11.77
N THR A 215 0.69 10.83 12.11
CA THR A 215 -0.03 10.39 13.31
C THR A 215 0.85 9.54 14.20
N THR A 216 0.54 9.53 15.48
CA THR A 216 1.12 8.64 16.48
C THR A 216 0.02 8.20 17.44
N GLY A 217 0.32 7.31 18.36
CA GLY A 217 -0.66 6.94 19.38
C GLY A 217 -0.42 5.59 20.00
N HIS A 218 -1.39 5.21 20.79
CA HIS A 218 -1.48 3.91 21.46
C HIS A 218 -2.95 3.55 21.63
N HIS A 219 -3.25 2.37 22.12
CA HIS A 219 -4.62 1.94 22.44
C HIS A 219 -5.35 3.00 23.29
N LEU A 220 -6.57 3.35 22.92
CA LEU A 220 -7.40 4.43 23.45
C LEU A 220 -6.90 5.86 23.16
N ARG A 221 -5.83 6.00 22.38
CA ARG A 221 -5.33 7.26 21.83
C ARG A 221 -4.73 7.06 20.45
N GLU A 222 -5.50 6.45 19.59
CA GLU A 222 -5.10 6.10 18.23
C GLU A 222 -4.99 7.35 17.38
N ARG A 223 -4.04 7.30 16.44
CA ARG A 223 -3.88 8.27 15.34
C ARG A 223 -3.90 9.73 15.78
N SER A 224 -3.25 10.04 16.89
CA SER A 224 -3.07 11.42 17.35
C SER A 224 -2.24 12.21 16.34
N PRO A 225 -2.78 13.30 15.74
CA PRO A 225 -2.08 14.05 14.72
C PRO A 225 -0.87 14.81 15.27
N GLN A 226 0.23 14.80 14.52
CA GLN A 226 1.46 15.50 14.83
C GLN A 226 1.89 16.34 13.64
N ARG A 227 2.27 17.59 13.88
CA ARG A 227 2.80 18.50 12.86
C ARG A 227 4.21 18.92 13.20
N GLN A 228 5.07 18.97 12.17
CA GLN A 228 6.45 19.42 12.30
C GLN A 228 6.98 20.00 11.00
N PRO A 229 8.00 20.86 11.04
CA PRO A 229 8.66 21.32 9.82
C PRO A 229 9.32 20.18 9.04
N LEU A 230 9.24 20.23 7.71
CA LEU A 230 10.10 19.45 6.82
C LEU A 230 11.34 20.28 6.52
N THR A 231 12.41 20.03 7.26
CA THR A 231 13.72 20.66 7.05
C THR A 231 14.58 19.81 6.10
N ILE A 232 15.77 20.31 5.75
CA ILE A 232 16.78 19.51 5.06
C ILE A 232 17.09 18.27 5.90
N GLY A 233 17.03 17.10 5.26
CA GLY A 233 17.14 15.79 5.88
C GLY A 233 15.90 14.95 5.64
N ARG A 234 15.78 13.85 6.37
CA ARG A 234 14.72 12.86 6.21
C ARG A 234 13.88 12.74 7.47
N PHE A 235 12.57 12.79 7.29
CA PHE A 235 11.58 12.28 8.23
C PHE A 235 11.17 10.87 7.79
N GLU A 236 11.09 9.96 8.74
CA GLU A 236 10.71 8.59 8.49
C GLU A 236 9.73 8.08 9.56
N LYS A 237 8.73 7.33 9.12
CA LYS A 237 7.78 6.66 10.01
C LYS A 237 7.70 5.18 9.62
N PRO A 238 8.50 4.31 10.25
CA PRO A 238 8.42 2.87 10.05
C PRO A 238 7.24 2.28 10.83
N GLN A 239 6.65 1.24 10.27
CA GLN A 239 5.64 0.38 10.88
C GLN A 239 6.24 -1.02 10.98
N LEU A 240 6.43 -1.52 12.20
CA LEU A 240 7.19 -2.74 12.50
C LEU A 240 6.37 -3.79 13.25
N ALA A 241 5.07 -3.57 13.38
CA ALA A 241 4.18 -4.47 14.12
C ALA A 241 3.53 -5.56 13.24
N GLY A 242 4.02 -5.75 11.99
CA GLY A 242 3.42 -6.68 11.03
C GLY A 242 2.08 -6.20 10.47
N ARG A 243 1.57 -5.08 10.92
CA ARG A 243 0.32 -4.45 10.49
C ARG A 243 0.33 -2.96 10.87
N PRO A 244 -0.48 -2.12 10.21
CA PRO A 244 -0.78 -0.78 10.72
C PRO A 244 -1.44 -0.89 12.11
N ASP A 245 -0.89 -0.19 13.12
CA ASP A 245 -1.34 -0.26 14.50
C ASP A 245 -1.83 1.10 14.99
N PHE A 246 -1.99 1.28 16.28
CA PHE A 246 -2.55 2.46 16.94
C PHE A 246 -1.84 3.75 16.60
N ASP A 247 -0.53 3.69 16.39
CA ASP A 247 0.32 4.80 15.95
C ASP A 247 0.43 4.92 14.43
N ALA A 248 -0.29 4.07 13.68
CA ALA A 248 -0.11 3.95 12.26
C ALA A 248 -0.37 5.24 11.52
N SER A 249 0.64 5.70 10.81
CA SER A 249 0.48 6.67 9.75
C SER A 249 -0.01 5.93 8.51
N LEU A 250 -1.33 5.86 8.34
CA LEU A 250 -1.88 5.41 7.06
C LEU A 250 -1.51 6.38 5.94
N LEU A 251 -1.40 7.66 6.27
CA LEU A 251 -0.97 8.73 5.37
C LEU A 251 0.18 9.49 5.99
N LEU A 252 1.22 9.76 5.20
CA LEU A 252 2.16 10.83 5.44
C LEU A 252 1.78 11.99 4.52
N THR A 253 1.58 13.17 5.09
CA THR A 253 1.21 14.37 4.33
C THR A 253 2.27 15.44 4.51
N ALA A 254 2.70 16.06 3.40
CA ALA A 254 3.50 17.26 3.43
C ALA A 254 2.76 18.37 2.67
N GLY A 255 2.81 19.60 3.17
CA GLY A 255 2.11 20.72 2.54
C GLY A 255 2.67 22.07 2.91
N VAL A 256 2.04 23.11 2.42
CA VAL A 256 2.36 24.49 2.81
C VAL A 256 2.11 24.66 4.31
N PRO A 257 2.93 25.44 5.04
CA PRO A 257 2.75 25.62 6.48
C PRO A 257 1.32 26.06 6.83
N GLY A 258 0.71 25.37 7.79
CA GLY A 258 -0.64 25.66 8.25
C GLY A 258 -1.76 25.12 7.35
N PHE A 259 -1.47 24.25 6.38
CA PHE A 259 -2.54 23.60 5.61
C PHE A 259 -3.58 22.95 6.54
N GLY A 260 -4.85 23.04 6.13
CA GLY A 260 -5.99 22.57 6.93
C GLY A 260 -6.84 21.56 6.20
N PHE A 261 -8.08 21.39 6.64
CA PHE A 261 -9.00 20.49 5.97
C PHE A 261 -9.49 21.05 4.63
N GLU A 262 -9.73 22.37 4.55
CA GLU A 262 -10.36 23.03 3.41
C GLU A 262 -9.40 23.95 2.62
N HIS A 263 -8.13 24.01 2.99
CA HIS A 263 -7.18 24.93 2.36
C HIS A 263 -5.74 24.51 2.55
N GLY A 264 -4.91 24.99 1.63
CA GLY A 264 -3.47 24.81 1.63
C GLY A 264 -3.05 23.60 0.81
N GLU A 265 -2.20 23.86 -0.16
CA GLU A 265 -1.65 22.83 -1.04
C GLU A 265 -0.92 21.75 -0.24
N ALA A 266 -1.31 20.50 -0.43
CA ALA A 266 -0.80 19.36 0.31
C ALA A 266 -0.68 18.11 -0.59
N TYR A 267 0.25 17.26 -0.21
CA TYR A 267 0.67 16.03 -0.89
C TYR A 267 0.71 14.91 0.12
N SER A 268 -0.03 13.84 -0.13
CA SER A 268 -0.09 12.68 0.77
C SER A 268 0.29 11.40 0.06
N VAL A 269 0.94 10.50 0.78
CA VAL A 269 1.26 9.16 0.28
C VAL A 269 0.77 8.07 1.24
N HIS A 270 0.50 6.89 0.65
CA HIS A 270 0.09 5.68 1.34
C HIS A 270 0.72 4.46 0.67
N VAL A 271 1.34 3.58 1.45
CA VAL A 271 1.81 2.28 0.95
C VAL A 271 0.66 1.28 0.99
N GLY A 272 0.31 0.72 -0.15
CA GLY A 272 -0.78 -0.26 -0.30
C GLY A 272 -0.38 -1.66 0.18
N TRP A 273 0.13 -1.74 1.39
CA TRP A 273 0.60 -2.94 2.05
C TRP A 273 0.13 -2.99 3.50
N SER A 274 -0.35 -4.14 3.92
CA SER A 274 -0.84 -4.33 5.29
C SER A 274 0.23 -4.76 6.28
N GLY A 275 1.41 -5.17 5.80
CA GLY A 275 2.55 -5.60 6.61
C GLY A 275 3.48 -4.46 7.01
N ASN A 276 4.72 -4.81 7.35
CA ASN A 276 5.74 -3.85 7.70
C ASN A 276 6.02 -2.89 6.53
N SER A 277 6.00 -1.61 6.79
CA SER A 277 6.17 -0.58 5.77
C SER A 277 6.81 0.68 6.33
N VAL A 278 7.30 1.54 5.44
CA VAL A 278 7.84 2.83 5.80
C VAL A 278 7.20 3.92 4.96
N LEU A 279 6.86 5.03 5.59
CA LEU A 279 6.53 6.30 4.95
C LEU A 279 7.63 7.31 5.25
N SER A 280 8.04 8.07 4.24
CA SER A 280 9.14 9.03 4.38
C SER A 280 8.91 10.32 3.61
N ALA A 281 9.50 11.40 4.10
CA ALA A 281 9.65 12.65 3.38
C ALA A 281 11.08 13.16 3.56
N GLU A 282 11.75 13.47 2.45
CA GLU A 282 13.15 13.86 2.46
C GLU A 282 13.35 15.11 1.62
N ARG A 283 14.23 15.99 2.08
CA ARG A 283 14.65 17.20 1.38
C ARG A 283 16.17 17.32 1.35
N LEU A 284 16.71 17.47 0.16
CA LEU A 284 18.11 17.75 -0.04
C LEU A 284 18.39 19.25 -0.10
N PRO A 285 19.66 19.67 0.15
CA PRO A 285 20.01 21.10 0.24
C PRO A 285 19.76 21.93 -1.02
N TYR A 286 19.66 21.32 -2.20
CA TYR A 286 19.64 22.00 -3.50
C TYR A 286 18.72 21.38 -4.53
N THR A 287 17.76 20.61 -4.11
CA THR A 287 16.80 20.01 -5.01
C THR A 287 15.42 19.89 -4.37
N GLN A 288 14.45 19.53 -5.18
CA GLN A 288 13.12 19.22 -4.70
C GLN A 288 13.16 18.12 -3.63
N GLY A 289 12.19 18.13 -2.74
CA GLY A 289 11.97 17.05 -1.81
C GLY A 289 11.31 15.84 -2.49
N VAL A 290 11.29 14.73 -1.78
CA VAL A 290 10.58 13.51 -2.16
C VAL A 290 9.73 13.05 -0.98
N ILE A 291 8.46 12.72 -1.24
CA ILE A 291 7.59 12.02 -0.30
C ILE A 291 7.29 10.64 -0.85
N GLY A 292 7.41 9.60 -0.03
CA GLY A 292 7.26 8.25 -0.53
C GLY A 292 7.17 7.20 0.55
N GLY A 293 7.46 5.97 0.16
CA GLY A 293 7.48 4.83 1.05
C GLY A 293 7.62 3.52 0.30
N GLY A 294 7.62 2.45 1.05
CA GLY A 294 7.72 1.10 0.54
C GLY A 294 7.50 0.06 1.62
N GLU A 295 7.52 -1.18 1.23
CA GLU A 295 7.59 -2.31 2.14
C GLU A 295 8.94 -2.30 2.89
N LEU A 296 8.91 -2.62 4.17
CA LEU A 296 10.13 -2.87 4.94
C LEU A 296 10.51 -4.34 4.79
N LEU A 297 11.59 -4.58 4.07
CA LEU A 297 12.21 -5.89 3.91
C LEU A 297 13.36 -6.03 4.90
N PHE A 298 13.45 -7.20 5.52
CA PHE A 298 14.58 -7.56 6.35
C PHE A 298 15.55 -8.41 5.52
N GLY A 299 16.84 -8.25 5.74
CA GLY A 299 17.87 -8.91 4.91
C GLY A 299 17.62 -10.40 4.72
N GLY A 300 17.63 -10.86 3.45
CA GLY A 300 17.37 -12.24 3.06
C GLY A 300 15.89 -12.64 2.99
N GLU A 301 14.94 -11.72 3.26
CA GLU A 301 13.51 -11.99 3.20
C GLU A 301 13.04 -12.21 1.75
N VAL A 302 13.56 -11.41 0.82
CA VAL A 302 13.29 -11.55 -0.62
C VAL A 302 14.57 -11.81 -1.36
N THR A 303 14.66 -12.99 -1.96
CA THR A 303 15.78 -13.41 -2.78
C THR A 303 15.27 -13.90 -4.12
N LEU A 304 15.80 -13.35 -5.20
CA LEU A 304 15.43 -13.70 -6.56
C LEU A 304 16.42 -14.70 -7.11
N ASP A 305 15.99 -15.96 -7.15
CA ASP A 305 16.73 -17.07 -7.74
C ASP A 305 16.20 -17.31 -9.14
N ASP A 306 17.08 -17.58 -10.09
CA ASP A 306 16.71 -18.12 -11.40
C ASP A 306 17.07 -19.62 -11.49
N ALA A 307 17.17 -20.29 -10.38
CA ALA A 307 17.51 -21.69 -10.36
C ALA A 307 16.33 -22.57 -10.77
N ALA A 308 16.35 -23.05 -12.00
CA ALA A 308 15.64 -24.26 -12.42
C ALA A 308 14.10 -24.25 -12.41
N GLY A 309 13.45 -23.09 -12.60
CA GLY A 309 11.99 -23.04 -12.84
C GLY A 309 11.09 -23.19 -11.60
N GLU A 310 11.66 -23.20 -10.42
CA GLU A 310 10.91 -23.26 -9.15
C GLU A 310 11.12 -22.00 -8.27
N GLY A 311 12.04 -21.09 -8.60
CA GLY A 311 12.35 -19.89 -7.85
C GLY A 311 11.64 -18.64 -8.37
N GLN A 312 11.56 -17.62 -7.53
CA GLN A 312 11.04 -16.31 -7.89
C GLN A 312 12.13 -15.52 -8.62
N SER A 313 11.92 -15.17 -9.91
CA SER A 313 12.87 -14.40 -10.71
C SER A 313 12.67 -12.89 -10.61
N SER A 314 11.52 -12.43 -10.07
CA SER A 314 11.17 -11.02 -9.95
C SER A 314 10.45 -10.73 -8.62
N TYR A 315 10.61 -9.49 -8.16
CA TYR A 315 9.89 -8.94 -7.01
C TYR A 315 9.09 -7.74 -7.44
N GLU A 316 7.81 -7.72 -7.10
CA GLU A 316 6.90 -6.61 -7.32
C GLU A 316 6.64 -5.88 -6.01
N THR A 317 6.89 -4.56 -5.97
CA THR A 317 6.58 -3.74 -4.79
C THR A 317 5.08 -3.59 -4.60
N PRO A 318 4.60 -3.37 -3.38
CA PRO A 318 3.27 -2.82 -3.18
C PRO A 318 3.08 -1.49 -3.95
N TRP A 319 1.83 -1.16 -4.29
CA TRP A 319 1.51 0.15 -4.83
C TRP A 319 1.80 1.26 -3.82
N LEU A 320 2.55 2.26 -4.23
CA LEU A 320 2.60 3.53 -3.52
C LEU A 320 1.53 4.45 -4.11
N PHE A 321 0.55 4.83 -3.31
CA PHE A 321 -0.48 5.79 -3.67
C PHE A 321 -0.05 7.21 -3.34
N GLY A 322 -0.42 8.15 -4.20
CA GLY A 322 -0.19 9.57 -4.03
C GLY A 322 -1.46 10.40 -4.25
N SER A 323 -1.71 11.37 -3.39
CA SER A 323 -2.83 12.29 -3.50
C SER A 323 -2.35 13.73 -3.32
N PHE A 324 -2.71 14.58 -4.27
CA PHE A 324 -2.54 16.03 -4.21
C PHE A 324 -3.89 16.69 -3.92
N GLY A 325 -3.91 17.78 -3.17
CA GLY A 325 -5.16 18.53 -2.94
C GLY A 325 -4.94 19.91 -2.33
N ASP A 326 -5.99 20.74 -2.39
CA ASP A 326 -6.10 21.98 -1.63
C ASP A 326 -6.85 21.69 -0.33
N GLY A 327 -6.09 21.22 0.66
CA GLY A 327 -6.60 20.74 1.93
C GLY A 327 -6.80 19.22 2.01
N LEU A 328 -6.91 18.74 3.24
CA LEU A 328 -7.00 17.32 3.57
C LEU A 328 -8.31 16.67 3.10
N ASN A 329 -9.41 17.45 3.00
CA ASN A 329 -10.68 16.92 2.52
C ASN A 329 -10.63 16.52 1.05
N GLU A 330 -9.94 17.30 0.22
CA GLU A 330 -9.74 16.95 -1.20
C GLU A 330 -8.87 15.69 -1.32
N ILE A 331 -7.79 15.61 -0.54
CA ILE A 331 -6.94 14.41 -0.46
C ILE A 331 -7.76 13.18 -0.07
N ALA A 332 -8.53 13.27 1.02
CA ALA A 332 -9.35 12.18 1.52
C ALA A 332 -10.42 11.75 0.51
N ALA A 333 -11.05 12.70 -0.18
CA ALA A 333 -12.07 12.41 -1.20
C ALA A 333 -11.54 11.53 -2.34
N ARG A 334 -10.26 11.74 -2.76
CA ARG A 334 -9.61 10.91 -3.79
C ARG A 334 -9.43 9.47 -3.33
N PHE A 335 -8.91 9.26 -2.10
CA PHE A 335 -8.81 7.93 -1.51
C PHE A 335 -10.17 7.28 -1.33
N HIS A 336 -11.17 8.01 -0.84
CA HIS A 336 -12.52 7.50 -0.68
C HIS A 336 -13.15 7.09 -2.01
N SER A 337 -12.92 7.86 -3.08
CA SER A 337 -13.39 7.53 -4.43
C SER A 337 -12.80 6.21 -4.90
N TYR A 338 -11.50 6.02 -4.71
CA TYR A 338 -10.81 4.77 -5.05
C TYR A 338 -11.33 3.58 -4.24
N VAL A 339 -11.40 3.69 -2.92
CA VAL A 339 -11.90 2.61 -2.05
C VAL A 339 -13.33 2.23 -2.41
N ARG A 340 -14.19 3.20 -2.75
CA ARG A 340 -15.54 2.92 -3.23
C ARG A 340 -15.55 2.14 -4.55
N SER A 341 -14.61 2.43 -5.46
CA SER A 341 -14.53 1.72 -6.75
C SER A 341 -14.17 0.24 -6.61
N LEU A 342 -13.46 -0.12 -5.53
CA LEU A 342 -13.11 -1.52 -5.24
C LEU A 342 -14.31 -2.36 -4.80
N HIS A 343 -15.34 -1.72 -4.26
CA HIS A 343 -16.47 -2.40 -3.64
C HIS A 343 -17.83 -1.88 -4.15
N PRO A 344 -18.13 -1.97 -5.45
CA PRO A 344 -19.36 -1.39 -6.03
C PRO A 344 -20.64 -1.98 -5.43
N ARG A 345 -20.59 -3.22 -4.93
CA ARG A 345 -21.74 -3.90 -4.30
C ARG A 345 -22.13 -3.29 -2.95
N LEU A 346 -21.21 -2.63 -2.24
CA LEU A 346 -21.49 -1.98 -0.94
C LEU A 346 -22.51 -0.84 -1.05
N PHE A 347 -22.75 -0.32 -2.27
CA PHE A 347 -23.70 0.77 -2.50
C PHE A 347 -25.07 0.28 -2.98
N SER A 348 -25.23 -1.02 -3.25
CA SER A 348 -26.52 -1.61 -3.59
C SER A 348 -27.38 -1.94 -2.37
N HIS A 349 -26.79 -1.95 -1.18
CA HIS A 349 -27.47 -2.22 0.09
C HIS A 349 -27.19 -1.09 1.09
N GLY A 350 -28.17 -0.76 1.90
CA GLY A 350 -27.98 0.15 3.04
C GLY A 350 -26.98 -0.42 4.04
N ARG A 351 -26.30 0.44 4.78
CA ARG A 351 -25.48 0.01 5.91
C ARG A 351 -26.40 -0.18 7.11
N PRO A 352 -26.46 -1.39 7.68
CA PRO A 352 -27.35 -1.66 8.80
C PRO A 352 -26.91 -0.91 10.06
N VAL A 353 -27.88 -0.50 10.86
CA VAL A 353 -27.64 -0.06 12.23
C VAL A 353 -27.35 -1.28 13.08
N ILE A 354 -26.13 -1.38 13.62
CA ILE A 354 -25.62 -2.56 14.31
C ILE A 354 -25.62 -2.33 15.81
N LEU A 355 -26.13 -3.31 16.58
CA LEU A 355 -25.86 -3.47 17.98
C LEU A 355 -24.92 -4.66 18.17
N ASN A 356 -23.76 -4.40 18.77
CA ASN A 356 -22.83 -5.43 19.23
C ASN A 356 -23.02 -5.59 20.76
N THR A 357 -22.98 -6.83 21.25
CA THR A 357 -23.32 -7.12 22.65
C THR A 357 -22.17 -6.94 23.64
N TRP A 358 -20.93 -6.63 23.16
CA TRP A 358 -19.75 -6.56 24.01
C TRP A 358 -19.94 -5.68 25.26
N GLU A 359 -20.21 -4.41 25.06
CA GLU A 359 -20.35 -3.46 26.18
C GLU A 359 -21.59 -3.71 27.06
N ALA A 360 -22.51 -4.57 26.63
CA ALA A 360 -23.72 -4.87 27.39
C ALA A 360 -23.54 -6.07 28.32
N VAL A 361 -22.77 -7.10 27.91
CA VAL A 361 -22.70 -8.37 28.64
C VAL A 361 -21.29 -8.93 28.77
N TYR A 362 -20.29 -8.41 28.02
CA TYR A 362 -18.94 -8.98 27.95
C TYR A 362 -19.00 -10.51 27.70
N PHE A 363 -18.35 -11.31 28.55
CA PHE A 363 -18.35 -12.77 28.47
C PHE A 363 -19.59 -13.43 29.12
N ASP A 364 -20.45 -12.70 29.78
CA ASP A 364 -21.64 -13.23 30.49
C ASP A 364 -22.80 -13.44 29.50
N HIS A 365 -22.63 -14.39 28.61
CA HIS A 365 -23.65 -14.77 27.64
C HIS A 365 -24.75 -15.61 28.29
N ASN A 366 -25.96 -15.10 28.24
CA ASN A 366 -27.14 -15.77 28.75
C ASN A 366 -28.30 -15.58 27.75
N PHE A 367 -28.99 -16.68 27.41
CA PHE A 367 -30.03 -16.66 26.39
C PHE A 367 -31.13 -15.64 26.70
N ASP A 368 -31.63 -15.60 27.95
CA ASP A 368 -32.74 -14.70 28.34
C ASP A 368 -32.32 -13.23 28.33
N THR A 369 -31.09 -12.96 28.77
CA THR A 369 -30.48 -11.61 28.72
C THR A 369 -30.31 -11.12 27.29
N LEU A 370 -29.73 -11.95 26.42
CA LEU A 370 -29.50 -11.60 25.01
C LEU A 370 -30.84 -11.45 24.25
N LYS A 371 -31.82 -12.28 24.57
CA LYS A 371 -33.19 -12.16 24.05
C LYS A 371 -33.84 -10.85 24.45
N ALA A 372 -33.77 -10.48 25.74
CA ALA A 372 -34.31 -9.20 26.24
C ALA A 372 -33.59 -7.98 25.61
N LEU A 373 -32.27 -8.11 25.35
CA LEU A 373 -31.49 -7.09 24.66
C LEU A 373 -31.93 -6.97 23.20
N ALA A 374 -32.16 -8.10 22.50
CA ALA A 374 -32.66 -8.11 21.13
C ALA A 374 -34.07 -7.48 21.01
N ASP A 375 -34.96 -7.66 22.00
CA ASP A 375 -36.24 -7.00 22.03
C ASP A 375 -36.12 -5.46 22.08
N LYS A 376 -35.21 -4.96 22.91
CA LYS A 376 -34.91 -3.52 23.01
C LYS A 376 -34.25 -2.99 21.76
N ALA A 377 -33.31 -3.76 21.18
CA ALA A 377 -32.62 -3.41 19.95
C ALA A 377 -33.63 -3.23 18.80
N ALA A 378 -34.50 -4.21 18.58
CA ALA A 378 -35.53 -4.14 17.55
C ALA A 378 -36.47 -2.93 17.75
N ALA A 379 -36.91 -2.70 18.98
CA ALA A 379 -37.77 -1.56 19.31
C ALA A 379 -37.07 -0.20 19.08
N SER A 380 -35.73 -0.16 19.08
CA SER A 380 -34.90 1.04 18.85
C SER A 380 -34.49 1.21 17.38
N GLY A 381 -34.90 0.32 16.47
CA GLY A 381 -34.58 0.40 15.05
C GLY A 381 -33.21 -0.17 14.68
N VAL A 382 -32.64 -1.04 15.50
CA VAL A 382 -31.46 -1.82 15.16
C VAL A 382 -31.81 -2.80 14.06
N GLU A 383 -30.93 -2.95 13.10
CA GLU A 383 -31.11 -3.79 11.90
C GLU A 383 -30.25 -5.05 11.94
N ARG A 384 -29.15 -5.04 12.69
CA ARG A 384 -28.27 -6.20 12.88
C ARG A 384 -27.85 -6.35 14.34
N PHE A 385 -28.03 -7.54 14.89
CA PHE A 385 -27.67 -7.90 16.25
C PHE A 385 -26.48 -8.85 16.24
N VAL A 386 -25.34 -8.43 16.83
CA VAL A 386 -24.07 -9.18 16.82
C VAL A 386 -23.73 -9.65 18.22
N VAL A 387 -23.67 -10.97 18.42
CA VAL A 387 -23.15 -11.59 19.64
C VAL A 387 -21.63 -11.57 19.59
N ASP A 388 -21.01 -10.94 20.58
CA ASP A 388 -19.56 -10.77 20.66
C ASP A 388 -18.86 -11.94 21.36
N ASP A 389 -17.61 -11.73 21.79
CA ASP A 389 -16.70 -12.71 22.40
C ASP A 389 -17.30 -13.46 23.58
N GLY A 390 -17.05 -14.78 23.69
CA GLY A 390 -17.49 -15.62 24.80
C GLY A 390 -18.52 -16.71 24.47
N TRP A 391 -18.96 -16.84 23.20
CA TRP A 391 -19.92 -17.85 22.76
C TRP A 391 -19.32 -19.24 22.53
N PHE A 392 -17.99 -19.36 22.45
CA PHE A 392 -17.26 -20.56 22.01
C PHE A 392 -16.37 -21.17 23.10
N GLY A 393 -16.00 -22.44 22.94
CA GLY A 393 -15.05 -23.20 23.74
C GLY A 393 -15.12 -22.93 25.24
N SER A 394 -13.97 -22.81 25.85
CA SER A 394 -13.78 -22.43 27.26
C SER A 394 -13.65 -20.90 27.48
N ARG A 395 -13.89 -20.10 26.46
CA ARG A 395 -13.71 -18.64 26.44
C ARG A 395 -14.65 -17.92 27.42
N ARG A 396 -14.15 -17.55 28.62
CA ARG A 396 -14.90 -16.82 29.65
C ARG A 396 -14.17 -15.58 30.15
N ASP A 397 -12.99 -15.35 29.66
CA ASP A 397 -12.19 -14.16 29.83
C ASP A 397 -11.23 -14.03 28.62
N ASP A 398 -10.43 -12.97 28.58
CA ASP A 398 -9.52 -12.69 27.47
C ASP A 398 -8.17 -13.42 27.55
N THR A 399 -7.95 -14.32 28.52
CA THR A 399 -6.69 -14.99 28.74
C THR A 399 -6.62 -16.40 28.16
N SER A 400 -7.78 -17.01 27.83
CA SER A 400 -7.88 -18.41 27.41
C SER A 400 -8.94 -18.66 26.34
N GLY A 401 -8.85 -19.79 25.63
CA GLY A 401 -9.87 -20.32 24.73
C GLY A 401 -9.96 -19.66 23.36
N LEU A 402 -9.24 -18.59 23.07
CA LEU A 402 -9.25 -18.01 21.73
C LEU A 402 -8.57 -18.97 20.74
N GLY A 403 -9.24 -19.23 19.62
CA GLY A 403 -8.85 -20.26 18.65
C GLY A 403 -9.77 -21.48 18.64
N ASP A 404 -10.47 -21.76 19.76
CA ASP A 404 -11.35 -22.92 19.93
C ASP A 404 -12.78 -22.57 19.46
N TRP A 405 -12.97 -22.35 18.16
CA TRP A 405 -14.19 -21.82 17.55
C TRP A 405 -15.38 -22.78 17.50
N GLN A 406 -15.60 -23.51 18.58
CA GLN A 406 -16.71 -24.44 18.72
C GLN A 406 -17.74 -23.89 19.71
N ILE A 407 -19.03 -23.99 19.39
CA ILE A 407 -20.10 -23.48 20.23
C ILE A 407 -20.01 -24.15 21.61
N SER A 408 -19.86 -23.31 22.65
CA SER A 408 -19.71 -23.77 24.02
C SER A 408 -21.00 -24.36 24.58
N GLN A 409 -20.98 -25.60 25.06
CA GLN A 409 -22.13 -26.21 25.73
C GLN A 409 -22.37 -25.67 27.14
N ASP A 410 -21.39 -25.06 27.77
CA ASP A 410 -21.57 -24.39 29.07
C ASP A 410 -22.46 -23.14 28.97
N VAL A 411 -22.38 -22.46 27.82
CA VAL A 411 -23.20 -21.25 27.53
C VAL A 411 -24.47 -21.64 26.79
N TRP A 412 -24.34 -22.57 25.84
CA TRP A 412 -25.41 -23.02 24.94
C TRP A 412 -25.63 -24.50 25.16
N PRO A 413 -26.50 -24.91 26.13
CA PRO A 413 -26.59 -26.30 26.60
C PRO A 413 -26.88 -27.34 25.52
N ASP A 414 -27.63 -26.99 24.48
CA ASP A 414 -27.86 -27.85 23.33
C ASP A 414 -26.91 -27.54 22.15
N GLY A 415 -25.80 -26.85 22.42
CA GLY A 415 -24.79 -26.47 21.43
C GLY A 415 -25.38 -25.61 20.30
N PRO A 416 -25.17 -25.98 19.02
CA PRO A 416 -25.64 -25.23 17.87
C PRO A 416 -27.16 -24.92 17.91
N LYS A 417 -27.97 -25.80 18.46
CA LYS A 417 -29.42 -25.62 18.53
C LYS A 417 -29.82 -24.45 19.44
N SER A 418 -29.13 -24.29 20.60
CA SER A 418 -29.41 -23.20 21.52
C SER A 418 -29.02 -21.84 20.91
N LEU A 419 -27.83 -21.76 20.28
CA LEU A 419 -27.36 -20.53 19.64
C LEU A 419 -28.23 -20.18 18.41
N LYS A 420 -28.59 -21.21 17.63
CA LYS A 420 -29.55 -21.06 16.51
C LYS A 420 -30.90 -20.54 16.98
N ALA A 421 -31.40 -21.00 18.13
CA ALA A 421 -32.66 -20.49 18.67
C ALA A 421 -32.60 -18.97 18.95
N LEU A 422 -31.46 -18.43 19.36
CA LEU A 422 -31.26 -16.98 19.48
C LEU A 422 -31.22 -16.31 18.11
N ALA A 423 -30.50 -16.88 17.13
CA ALA A 423 -30.43 -16.36 15.78
C ALA A 423 -31.84 -16.30 15.14
N ASP A 424 -32.62 -17.39 15.23
CA ASP A 424 -33.99 -17.47 14.75
C ASP A 424 -34.90 -16.43 15.43
N TYR A 425 -34.69 -16.19 16.73
CA TYR A 425 -35.43 -15.16 17.47
C TYR A 425 -35.10 -13.75 16.98
N VAL A 426 -33.84 -13.45 16.73
CA VAL A 426 -33.36 -12.16 16.17
C VAL A 426 -33.95 -11.96 14.77
N HIS A 427 -33.90 -12.97 13.91
CA HIS A 427 -34.48 -12.95 12.57
C HIS A 427 -36.02 -12.71 12.63
N ALA A 428 -36.70 -13.35 13.57
CA ALA A 428 -38.16 -13.14 13.78
C ALA A 428 -38.52 -11.71 14.19
N LYS A 429 -37.57 -10.93 14.71
CA LYS A 429 -37.69 -9.48 14.99
C LYS A 429 -37.38 -8.61 13.80
N GLY A 430 -37.01 -9.18 12.65
CA GLY A 430 -36.66 -8.45 11.45
C GLY A 430 -35.22 -7.92 11.40
N MET A 431 -34.35 -8.40 12.29
CA MET A 431 -32.94 -8.07 12.33
C MET A 431 -32.10 -9.19 11.72
N GLU A 432 -30.94 -8.84 11.17
CA GLU A 432 -29.89 -9.81 10.83
C GLU A 432 -29.17 -10.26 12.12
N PHE A 433 -28.66 -11.50 12.11
CA PHE A 433 -27.85 -12.04 13.19
C PHE A 433 -26.38 -12.11 12.80
N GLY A 434 -25.45 -11.87 13.71
CA GLY A 434 -24.02 -11.98 13.52
C GLY A 434 -23.29 -12.52 14.75
N LEU A 435 -22.13 -13.12 14.52
CA LEU A 435 -21.18 -13.54 15.55
C LEU A 435 -19.87 -12.81 15.37
N TRP A 436 -19.26 -12.41 16.49
CA TRP A 436 -17.87 -11.98 16.50
C TRP A 436 -16.93 -13.18 16.29
N PHE A 437 -15.91 -12.98 15.46
CA PHE A 437 -14.90 -13.97 15.14
C PHE A 437 -13.55 -13.29 14.93
N GLU A 438 -12.48 -13.82 15.54
CA GLU A 438 -11.10 -13.30 15.43
C GLU A 438 -10.19 -14.43 14.91
N PRO A 439 -10.18 -14.68 13.58
CA PRO A 439 -9.65 -15.91 12.98
C PRO A 439 -8.13 -16.01 13.03
N GLU A 440 -7.44 -14.89 13.16
CA GLU A 440 -5.98 -14.79 13.10
C GLU A 440 -5.30 -14.96 14.46
N MET A 441 -6.07 -14.99 15.56
CA MET A 441 -5.49 -14.96 16.89
C MET A 441 -5.78 -16.25 17.67
N VAL A 442 -4.86 -16.59 18.59
CA VAL A 442 -4.96 -17.77 19.45
C VAL A 442 -4.40 -17.47 20.84
N ASN A 443 -5.06 -17.96 21.89
CA ASN A 443 -4.42 -17.97 23.21
C ASN A 443 -3.51 -19.18 23.34
N PRO A 444 -2.35 -19.07 24.00
CA PRO A 444 -1.54 -20.25 24.40
C PRO A 444 -2.34 -21.25 25.25
N ASP A 445 -3.29 -20.77 26.05
CA ASP A 445 -4.26 -21.59 26.76
C ASP A 445 -5.52 -21.79 25.92
N SER A 446 -5.38 -22.59 24.87
CA SER A 446 -6.47 -23.09 24.01
C SER A 446 -6.17 -24.53 23.59
N ASP A 447 -7.18 -25.23 23.12
CA ASP A 447 -6.99 -26.60 22.61
C ASP A 447 -6.23 -26.57 21.29
N VAL A 448 -6.47 -25.56 20.44
CA VAL A 448 -5.71 -25.37 19.20
C VAL A 448 -4.23 -25.19 19.49
N ALA A 449 -3.84 -24.31 20.39
CA ALA A 449 -2.43 -24.07 20.71
C ALA A 449 -1.76 -25.30 21.36
N ARG A 450 -2.49 -26.09 22.15
CA ARG A 450 -1.99 -27.32 22.77
C ARG A 450 -1.77 -28.44 21.75
N ASN A 451 -2.68 -28.58 20.80
CA ASN A 451 -2.65 -29.64 19.80
C ASN A 451 -1.77 -29.29 18.60
N HIS A 452 -1.66 -28.02 18.26
CA HIS A 452 -0.95 -27.50 17.10
C HIS A 452 -0.06 -26.30 17.45
N PRO A 453 0.96 -26.48 18.29
CA PRO A 453 1.89 -25.41 18.66
C PRO A 453 2.71 -24.89 17.48
N ASP A 454 2.81 -25.67 16.42
CA ASP A 454 3.45 -25.36 15.14
C ASP A 454 2.61 -24.44 14.24
N TRP A 455 1.33 -24.24 14.57
CA TRP A 455 0.48 -23.26 13.87
C TRP A 455 0.65 -21.82 14.40
N ILE A 456 1.37 -21.65 15.52
CA ILE A 456 1.64 -20.33 16.06
C ILE A 456 2.81 -19.69 15.32
N LEU A 457 2.58 -18.52 14.73
CA LEU A 457 3.62 -17.76 14.05
C LEU A 457 4.76 -17.41 15.02
N SER A 458 5.97 -17.88 14.72
CA SER A 458 7.13 -17.72 15.58
C SER A 458 8.36 -17.33 14.78
N PRO A 459 9.13 -16.30 15.21
CA PRO A 459 10.34 -15.87 14.51
C PRO A 459 11.47 -16.87 14.58
N THR A 460 11.51 -17.71 15.62
CA THR A 460 12.50 -18.78 15.80
C THR A 460 11.92 -19.90 16.64
N ALA A 461 12.40 -21.12 16.41
CA ALA A 461 11.98 -22.28 17.19
C ALA A 461 12.13 -22.03 18.72
N GLY A 462 11.05 -22.28 19.45
CA GLY A 462 11.02 -22.19 20.92
C GLY A 462 10.89 -20.78 21.50
N ARG A 463 10.76 -19.74 20.68
CA ARG A 463 10.49 -18.39 21.17
C ARG A 463 9.22 -17.83 20.54
N LEU A 464 8.21 -17.59 21.36
CA LEU A 464 7.00 -16.90 20.94
C LEU A 464 7.23 -15.38 20.89
N PRO A 465 6.53 -14.66 20.01
CA PRO A 465 6.50 -13.19 20.01
C PRO A 465 5.96 -12.61 21.31
N LEU A 466 6.14 -11.33 21.51
CA LEU A 466 5.50 -10.60 22.61
C LEU A 466 3.98 -10.70 22.46
N GLN A 467 3.31 -10.92 23.58
CA GLN A 467 1.85 -11.03 23.62
C GLN A 467 1.18 -9.69 23.87
N GLY A 468 0.05 -9.48 23.20
CA GLY A 468 -0.96 -8.50 23.61
C GLY A 468 -2.23 -9.27 24.00
N ARG A 469 -2.86 -8.94 25.13
CA ARG A 469 -4.06 -9.63 25.64
C ARG A 469 -3.88 -11.15 25.79
N THR A 470 -2.69 -11.63 26.12
CA THR A 470 -2.36 -13.05 26.22
C THR A 470 -2.58 -13.82 24.90
N GLN A 471 -2.45 -13.14 23.77
CA GLN A 471 -2.71 -13.69 22.43
C GLN A 471 -1.42 -13.88 21.66
N GLN A 472 -1.44 -14.86 20.75
CA GLN A 472 -0.46 -15.13 19.71
C GLN A 472 -1.16 -15.14 18.36
N VAL A 473 -0.40 -15.09 17.28
CA VAL A 473 -0.91 -15.08 15.92
C VAL A 473 -0.83 -16.46 15.31
N LEU A 474 -1.90 -16.93 14.67
CA LEU A 474 -1.89 -18.13 13.85
C LEU A 474 -1.19 -17.86 12.52
N ASP A 475 -0.38 -18.81 12.09
CA ASP A 475 0.20 -18.82 10.75
C ASP A 475 -0.83 -19.29 9.72
N LEU A 476 -1.62 -18.36 9.21
CA LEU A 476 -2.62 -18.66 8.19
C LEU A 476 -2.02 -18.92 6.79
N THR A 477 -0.69 -18.85 6.64
CA THR A 477 0.00 -19.35 5.45
C THR A 477 0.18 -20.88 5.50
N ASN A 478 0.04 -21.47 6.70
CA ASN A 478 -0.06 -22.91 6.87
C ASN A 478 -1.44 -23.40 6.41
N PRO A 479 -1.52 -24.25 5.36
CA PRO A 479 -2.81 -24.71 4.83
C PRO A 479 -3.70 -25.41 5.86
N GLU A 480 -3.14 -26.17 6.79
CA GLU A 480 -3.91 -26.89 7.82
C GLU A 480 -4.56 -25.90 8.80
N ALA A 481 -3.83 -24.87 9.23
CA ALA A 481 -4.37 -23.82 10.09
C ALA A 481 -5.46 -23.03 9.39
N PHE A 482 -5.25 -22.68 8.11
CA PHE A 482 -6.24 -21.99 7.28
C PHE A 482 -7.52 -22.83 7.11
N ASP A 483 -7.38 -24.11 6.74
CA ASP A 483 -8.50 -25.02 6.53
C ASP A 483 -9.32 -25.24 7.81
N TYR A 484 -8.64 -25.32 8.97
CA TYR A 484 -9.32 -25.39 10.26
C TYR A 484 -10.21 -24.15 10.50
N ILE A 485 -9.64 -22.96 10.40
CA ILE A 485 -10.36 -21.69 10.59
C ILE A 485 -11.52 -21.55 9.59
N TYR A 486 -11.24 -21.81 8.31
CA TYR A 486 -12.25 -21.78 7.26
C TYR A 486 -13.41 -22.73 7.56
N SER A 487 -13.11 -23.97 7.96
CA SER A 487 -14.13 -24.98 8.29
C SER A 487 -14.99 -24.57 9.49
N CYS A 488 -14.38 -23.98 10.52
CA CYS A 488 -15.14 -23.44 11.66
C CYS A 488 -16.12 -22.34 11.25
N MET A 489 -15.67 -21.41 10.40
CA MET A 489 -16.53 -20.31 9.91
C MET A 489 -17.63 -20.83 8.98
N ASP A 490 -17.30 -21.71 8.05
CA ASP A 490 -18.26 -22.30 7.11
C ASP A 490 -19.36 -23.07 7.83
N GLN A 491 -18.99 -23.87 8.82
CA GLN A 491 -19.94 -24.60 9.67
C GLN A 491 -20.89 -23.65 10.41
N LEU A 492 -20.37 -22.58 11.03
CA LEU A 492 -21.20 -21.62 11.76
C LEU A 492 -22.19 -20.89 10.85
N VAL A 493 -21.75 -20.45 9.68
CA VAL A 493 -22.63 -19.83 8.68
C VAL A 493 -23.70 -20.80 8.21
N GLY A 494 -23.31 -22.06 7.95
CA GLY A 494 -24.24 -23.10 7.49
C GLY A 494 -25.28 -23.52 8.55
N GLU A 495 -24.88 -23.57 9.83
CA GLU A 495 -25.76 -24.01 10.92
C GLU A 495 -26.68 -22.91 11.46
N LEU A 496 -26.23 -21.65 11.45
CA LEU A 496 -26.98 -20.55 12.05
C LEU A 496 -27.82 -19.77 11.06
N GLY A 497 -27.51 -19.83 9.75
CA GLY A 497 -28.24 -19.21 8.64
C GLY A 497 -27.81 -17.78 8.40
#